data_fd9c085e099a6c2d4aad01f427cbf526
#
_entry.id   fd9c085e099a6c2d4aad01f427cbf526
#
_cell.length_a   1.000
_cell.length_b   1.000
_cell.length_c   1.000
_cell.angle_alpha   90.00
_cell.angle_beta   90.00
_cell.angle_gamma   90.00
#
_symmetry.space_group_name_H-M   'P 1'
#
loop_
_entity.id
_entity.type
_entity.pdbx_description
1 polymer ?
#
loop_
_entity_poly.entity_id
_entity_poly.type
_entity_poly.pdbx_seq_one_letter_code
_entity_poly.pdbx_strand_id
1 'polypeptide(L)'
;MVRWILGTAGTGKTSRVLEEAGAAARAGQKVLLLVPEQYSLEMEKAVRRVLDTSSAFLVEVYSFTRLCDRIFRELGGAARQAPEEAAHYLVMHLALEQLKGVLHRYQKSSRSGAAIAALTRQMEEFRTVGIAPQMLREAKKRIPQDSFAEKMDELFSIYETYDNLLASSFGEQKDQLAYALERLKGNAIFREYAVFVDSFKGFMAGEFDLLEELMKTASSVTFSLCTDNLFDQSEGYGLFVPSCRTAARLMELARKNGIPVQTPVIL
;
A
#
# COMPACT_ATOMS: atom_id res chain seq x y z
N MET A 1 -5.02 3.38 21.99
CA MET A 1 -4.79 2.09 22.68
C MET A 1 -4.60 1.00 21.64
N VAL A 2 -3.57 0.14 21.78
CA VAL A 2 -3.30 -0.99 20.85
C VAL A 2 -3.64 -2.31 21.51
N ARG A 3 -4.27 -3.22 20.76
CA ARG A 3 -4.69 -4.57 21.18
C ARG A 3 -4.24 -5.61 20.15
N TRP A 4 -4.14 -6.87 20.60
CA TRP A 4 -3.69 -7.99 19.78
C TRP A 4 -4.63 -9.18 19.90
N ILE A 5 -4.96 -9.79 18.76
CA ILE A 5 -5.61 -11.10 18.67
C ILE A 5 -4.63 -12.02 17.95
N LEU A 6 -4.10 -13.00 18.64
CA LEU A 6 -3.10 -13.93 18.14
C LEU A 6 -3.70 -15.32 18.01
N GLY A 7 -3.14 -16.11 17.14
CA GLY A 7 -3.49 -17.51 16.97
C GLY A 7 -2.94 -18.05 15.67
N THR A 8 -2.80 -19.36 15.54
CA THR A 8 -2.38 -20.02 14.31
C THR A 8 -3.47 -20.00 13.24
N ALA A 9 -3.20 -20.53 12.04
CA ALA A 9 -4.21 -20.61 11.00
C ALA A 9 -5.41 -21.48 11.47
N GLY A 10 -6.63 -20.99 11.23
CA GLY A 10 -7.87 -21.73 11.57
C GLY A 10 -8.37 -21.59 13.01
N THR A 11 -7.68 -20.86 13.91
CA THR A 11 -8.11 -20.69 15.32
C THR A 11 -9.29 -19.74 15.53
N GLY A 12 -9.84 -19.14 14.45
CA GLY A 12 -11.01 -18.28 14.57
C GLY A 12 -10.72 -16.79 14.78
N LYS A 13 -9.49 -16.32 14.52
CA LYS A 13 -9.11 -14.88 14.67
C LYS A 13 -10.08 -13.93 13.98
N THR A 14 -10.37 -14.15 12.70
CA THR A 14 -11.31 -13.32 11.94
C THR A 14 -12.72 -13.35 12.55
N SER A 15 -13.18 -14.49 13.03
CA SER A 15 -14.47 -14.61 13.76
C SER A 15 -14.46 -13.77 15.03
N ARG A 16 -13.35 -13.81 15.77
CA ARG A 16 -13.17 -12.99 16.99
C ARG A 16 -13.13 -11.49 16.65
N VAL A 17 -12.43 -11.10 15.59
CA VAL A 17 -12.43 -9.70 15.07
C VAL A 17 -13.84 -9.25 14.73
N LEU A 18 -14.62 -10.07 14.01
CA LEU A 18 -16.00 -9.74 13.65
C LEU A 18 -16.93 -9.65 14.89
N GLU A 19 -16.75 -10.53 15.87
CA GLU A 19 -17.50 -10.49 17.13
C GLU A 19 -17.24 -9.18 17.90
N GLU A 20 -15.97 -8.81 18.07
CA GLU A 20 -15.57 -7.59 18.79
C GLU A 20 -15.96 -6.31 18.01
N ALA A 21 -15.75 -6.30 16.70
CA ALA A 21 -16.19 -5.22 15.81
C ALA A 21 -17.72 -5.05 15.88
N GLY A 22 -18.45 -6.17 15.86
CA GLY A 22 -19.90 -6.17 16.00
C GLY A 22 -20.38 -5.70 17.38
N ALA A 23 -19.68 -6.07 18.44
CA ALA A 23 -20.00 -5.57 19.78
C ALA A 23 -19.78 -4.06 19.89
N ALA A 24 -18.70 -3.52 19.33
CA ALA A 24 -18.45 -2.09 19.26
C ALA A 24 -19.54 -1.35 18.46
N ALA A 25 -19.91 -1.88 17.30
CA ALA A 25 -20.97 -1.28 16.47
C ALA A 25 -22.34 -1.28 17.16
N ARG A 26 -22.72 -2.38 17.83
CA ARG A 26 -23.97 -2.43 18.64
C ARG A 26 -23.96 -1.47 19.82
N ALA A 27 -22.77 -1.13 20.34
CA ALA A 27 -22.61 -0.08 21.36
C ALA A 27 -22.63 1.36 20.76
N GLY A 28 -22.89 1.52 19.47
CA GLY A 28 -22.95 2.81 18.77
C GLY A 28 -21.59 3.37 18.35
N GLN A 29 -20.50 2.61 18.48
CA GLN A 29 -19.16 3.03 18.08
C GLN A 29 -18.96 2.81 16.56
N LYS A 30 -18.36 3.79 15.89
CA LYS A 30 -17.92 3.61 14.50
C LYS A 30 -16.76 2.62 14.45
N VAL A 31 -16.78 1.73 13.48
CA VAL A 31 -15.79 0.67 13.31
C VAL A 31 -15.17 0.76 11.92
N LEU A 32 -13.85 0.66 11.87
CA LEU A 32 -13.09 0.51 10.64
C LEU A 32 -12.45 -0.89 10.62
N LEU A 33 -12.84 -1.73 9.68
CA LEU A 33 -12.20 -3.02 9.41
C LEU A 33 -11.24 -2.84 8.23
N LEU A 34 -9.94 -2.93 8.50
CA LEU A 34 -8.89 -2.84 7.50
C LEU A 34 -8.40 -4.26 7.15
N VAL A 35 -8.56 -4.64 5.89
CA VAL A 35 -8.23 -5.97 5.35
C VAL A 35 -7.52 -5.85 4.01
N PRO A 36 -6.74 -6.87 3.57
CA PRO A 36 -6.19 -6.89 2.22
C PRO A 36 -7.29 -6.79 1.16
N GLU A 37 -6.97 -6.19 0.00
CA GLU A 37 -7.91 -5.92 -1.09
C GLU A 37 -8.74 -7.16 -1.46
N GLN A 38 -8.08 -8.32 -1.59
CA GLN A 38 -8.72 -9.58 -1.98
C GLN A 38 -9.77 -10.09 -0.99
N TYR A 39 -9.70 -9.67 0.28
CA TYR A 39 -10.64 -10.10 1.33
C TYR A 39 -11.75 -9.08 1.61
N SER A 40 -11.71 -7.90 1.00
CA SER A 40 -12.68 -6.81 1.28
C SER A 40 -14.12 -7.24 1.07
N LEU A 41 -14.43 -7.87 -0.07
CA LEU A 41 -15.78 -8.33 -0.40
C LEU A 41 -16.27 -9.43 0.56
N GLU A 42 -15.39 -10.37 0.92
CA GLU A 42 -15.75 -11.44 1.86
C GLU A 42 -16.02 -10.89 3.25
N MET A 43 -15.23 -9.92 3.70
CA MET A 43 -15.42 -9.26 4.98
C MET A 43 -16.70 -8.44 5.01
N GLU A 44 -17.02 -7.69 3.95
CA GLU A 44 -18.31 -6.99 3.83
C GLU A 44 -19.53 -7.94 3.92
N LYS A 45 -19.44 -9.09 3.25
CA LYS A 45 -20.48 -10.12 3.34
C LYS A 45 -20.59 -10.72 4.75
N ALA A 46 -19.43 -10.93 5.41
CA ALA A 46 -19.41 -11.46 6.77
C ALA A 46 -20.03 -10.48 7.77
N VAL A 47 -19.70 -9.19 7.68
CA VAL A 47 -20.31 -8.11 8.49
C VAL A 47 -21.82 -8.12 8.34
N ARG A 48 -22.35 -8.17 7.11
CA ARG A 48 -23.80 -8.19 6.85
C ARG A 48 -24.52 -9.45 7.33
N ARG A 49 -23.79 -10.57 7.51
CA ARG A 49 -24.37 -11.81 8.05
C ARG A 49 -24.46 -11.80 9.58
N VAL A 50 -23.53 -11.11 10.24
CA VAL A 50 -23.36 -11.13 11.69
C VAL A 50 -24.10 -9.98 12.36
N LEU A 51 -24.27 -8.86 11.66
CA LEU A 51 -24.87 -7.64 12.21
C LEU A 51 -26.24 -7.35 11.62
N ASP A 52 -27.12 -6.80 12.46
CA ASP A 52 -28.35 -6.15 12.01
C ASP A 52 -28.04 -4.91 11.17
N THR A 53 -29.00 -4.46 10.38
CA THR A 53 -28.83 -3.36 9.43
C THR A 53 -28.34 -2.08 10.11
N SER A 54 -28.85 -1.74 11.29
CA SER A 54 -28.47 -0.52 12.00
C SER A 54 -27.01 -0.53 12.47
N SER A 55 -26.54 -1.64 13.04
CA SER A 55 -25.16 -1.80 13.47
C SER A 55 -24.20 -1.93 12.28
N ALA A 56 -24.63 -2.55 11.18
CA ALA A 56 -23.82 -2.71 9.98
C ALA A 56 -23.45 -1.37 9.32
N PHE A 57 -24.30 -0.34 9.43
CA PHE A 57 -23.97 1.02 8.93
C PHE A 57 -22.82 1.70 9.67
N LEU A 58 -22.51 1.27 10.88
CA LEU A 58 -21.39 1.79 11.67
C LEU A 58 -20.05 1.10 11.34
N VAL A 59 -20.07 0.04 10.52
CA VAL A 59 -18.89 -0.72 10.15
C VAL A 59 -18.49 -0.44 8.72
N GLU A 60 -17.33 0.16 8.55
CA GLU A 60 -16.71 0.42 7.25
C GLU A 60 -15.59 -0.60 7.00
N VAL A 61 -15.62 -1.28 5.85
CA VAL A 61 -14.60 -2.26 5.45
C VAL A 61 -13.76 -1.67 4.33
N TYR A 62 -12.46 -1.53 4.58
CA TYR A 62 -11.52 -0.94 3.63
C TYR A 62 -10.28 -1.79 3.44
N SER A 63 -9.70 -1.70 2.26
CA SER A 63 -8.27 -1.91 2.01
C SER A 63 -7.50 -0.62 2.22
N PHE A 64 -6.17 -0.64 2.16
CA PHE A 64 -5.38 0.60 2.21
C PHE A 64 -5.72 1.55 1.05
N THR A 65 -5.97 1.03 -0.15
CA THR A 65 -6.38 1.85 -1.30
C THR A 65 -7.69 2.57 -1.01
N ARG A 66 -8.72 1.84 -0.57
CA ARG A 66 -10.04 2.41 -0.23
C ARG A 66 -9.98 3.36 0.99
N LEU A 67 -9.05 3.12 1.91
CA LEU A 67 -8.79 4.01 3.04
C LEU A 67 -8.20 5.33 2.56
N CYS A 68 -7.25 5.31 1.62
CA CYS A 68 -6.73 6.53 0.99
C CYS A 68 -7.85 7.32 0.30
N ASP A 69 -8.71 6.66 -0.47
CA ASP A 69 -9.87 7.30 -1.12
C ASP A 69 -10.84 7.92 -0.10
N ARG A 70 -11.02 7.28 1.06
CA ARG A 70 -11.84 7.81 2.15
C ARG A 70 -11.23 9.07 2.75
N ILE A 71 -9.91 9.05 2.98
CA ILE A 71 -9.16 10.21 3.48
C ILE A 71 -9.27 11.39 2.50
N PHE A 72 -9.08 11.14 1.20
CA PHE A 72 -9.18 12.19 0.18
C PHE A 72 -10.58 12.77 0.04
N ARG A 73 -11.63 11.96 0.20
CA ARG A 73 -13.02 12.46 0.19
C ARG A 73 -13.33 13.36 1.38
N GLU A 74 -12.76 13.09 2.54
CA GLU A 74 -13.03 13.87 3.77
C GLU A 74 -12.16 15.12 3.89
N LEU A 75 -10.86 14.98 3.58
CA LEU A 75 -9.86 16.01 3.84
C LEU A 75 -9.44 16.76 2.58
N GLY A 76 -10.08 16.45 1.46
CA GLY A 76 -9.69 16.99 0.17
C GLY A 76 -8.38 16.39 -0.32
N GLY A 77 -8.15 16.51 -1.59
CA GLY A 77 -7.10 15.84 -2.35
C GLY A 77 -7.81 14.96 -3.35
N ALA A 78 -7.71 15.28 -4.64
CA ALA A 78 -8.14 14.35 -5.65
C ALA A 78 -7.32 13.08 -5.42
N ALA A 79 -7.98 11.92 -5.29
CA ALA A 79 -7.34 10.68 -5.66
C ALA A 79 -6.79 10.94 -7.07
N ARG A 80 -5.49 11.18 -7.18
CA ARG A 80 -4.84 11.19 -8.48
C ARG A 80 -4.97 9.76 -8.92
N GLN A 81 -5.94 9.51 -9.81
CA GLN A 81 -6.13 8.20 -10.39
C GLN A 81 -4.78 7.80 -10.93
N ALA A 82 -4.26 6.67 -10.47
CA ALA A 82 -3.12 6.06 -11.11
C ALA A 82 -3.44 6.04 -12.62
N PRO A 83 -2.55 6.52 -13.49
CA PRO A 83 -2.84 6.53 -14.90
C PRO A 83 -3.26 5.13 -15.34
N GLU A 84 -4.39 5.03 -16.03
CA GLU A 84 -4.84 3.76 -16.60
C GLU A 84 -3.79 3.24 -17.58
N GLU A 85 -3.77 1.96 -17.87
CA GLU A 85 -2.82 1.34 -18.81
C GLU A 85 -2.78 2.08 -20.16
N ALA A 86 -3.94 2.56 -20.62
CA ALA A 86 -4.04 3.39 -21.82
C ALA A 86 -3.28 4.72 -21.71
N ALA A 87 -3.27 5.36 -20.55
CA ALA A 87 -2.54 6.59 -20.32
C ALA A 87 -1.03 6.36 -20.31
N HIS A 88 -0.56 5.29 -19.67
CA HIS A 88 0.85 4.88 -19.73
C HIS A 88 1.32 4.63 -21.17
N TYR A 89 0.50 3.95 -21.98
CA TYR A 89 0.77 3.73 -23.39
C TYR A 89 0.88 5.04 -24.17
N LEU A 90 -0.05 5.98 -23.97
CA LEU A 90 -0.03 7.29 -24.64
C LEU A 90 1.19 8.12 -24.25
N VAL A 91 1.54 8.14 -22.96
CA VAL A 91 2.74 8.85 -22.49
C VAL A 91 4.02 8.24 -23.06
N MET A 92 4.11 6.92 -23.14
CA MET A 92 5.25 6.26 -23.81
C MET A 92 5.33 6.61 -25.28
N HIS A 93 4.20 6.64 -25.99
CA HIS A 93 4.16 7.06 -27.39
C HIS A 93 4.67 8.50 -27.55
N LEU A 94 4.22 9.44 -26.70
CA LEU A 94 4.69 10.82 -26.69
C LEU A 94 6.19 10.92 -26.39
N ALA A 95 6.70 10.15 -25.43
CA ALA A 95 8.13 10.11 -25.11
C ALA A 95 8.97 9.68 -26.32
N LEU A 96 8.54 8.64 -27.02
CA LEU A 96 9.21 8.16 -28.23
C LEU A 96 9.14 9.17 -29.40
N GLU A 97 8.04 9.88 -29.57
CA GLU A 97 7.91 10.94 -30.58
C GLU A 97 8.82 12.15 -30.27
N GLN A 98 8.92 12.56 -28.98
CA GLN A 98 9.85 13.62 -28.57
C GLN A 98 11.32 13.26 -28.84
N LEU A 99 11.67 11.99 -28.67
CA LEU A 99 13.04 11.50 -28.84
C LEU A 99 13.36 11.03 -30.27
N LYS A 100 12.45 11.16 -31.21
CA LYS A 100 12.56 10.61 -32.61
C LYS A 100 13.83 11.02 -33.34
N GLY A 101 14.35 12.22 -33.09
CA GLY A 101 15.59 12.72 -33.69
C GLY A 101 16.87 12.27 -32.99
N VAL A 102 16.78 11.68 -31.79
CA VAL A 102 17.89 11.29 -30.92
C VAL A 102 18.08 9.77 -30.92
N LEU A 103 16.99 9.02 -31.03
CA LEU A 103 17.02 7.55 -31.01
C LEU A 103 17.48 6.99 -32.35
N HIS A 104 18.41 6.06 -32.34
CA HIS A 104 18.86 5.29 -33.49
C HIS A 104 18.25 3.89 -33.52
N ARG A 105 18.36 3.13 -32.44
CA ARG A 105 17.88 1.76 -32.32
C ARG A 105 16.35 1.71 -32.14
N TYR A 106 15.82 2.60 -31.31
CA TYR A 106 14.38 2.70 -31.04
C TYR A 106 13.64 3.70 -31.92
N GLN A 107 14.31 4.23 -32.98
CA GLN A 107 13.75 5.25 -33.90
C GLN A 107 12.37 4.87 -34.47
N LYS A 108 12.16 3.59 -34.79
CA LYS A 108 10.90 3.09 -35.36
C LYS A 108 9.88 2.63 -34.32
N SER A 109 10.24 2.66 -33.01
CA SER A 109 9.41 2.09 -31.94
C SER A 109 8.10 2.85 -31.75
N SER A 110 8.08 4.18 -32.00
CA SER A 110 6.84 4.97 -31.94
C SER A 110 5.79 4.58 -32.97
N ARG A 111 6.19 3.85 -34.03
CA ARG A 111 5.29 3.38 -35.10
C ARG A 111 4.77 1.96 -34.86
N SER A 112 5.21 1.28 -33.80
CA SER A 112 4.85 -0.11 -33.49
C SER A 112 4.14 -0.18 -32.15
N GLY A 113 2.84 -0.49 -32.16
CA GLY A 113 2.07 -0.67 -30.93
C GLY A 113 2.66 -1.73 -30.00
N ALA A 114 3.20 -2.82 -30.56
CA ALA A 114 3.87 -3.86 -29.79
C ALA A 114 5.16 -3.35 -29.11
N ALA A 115 5.95 -2.51 -29.80
CA ALA A 115 7.16 -1.92 -29.23
C ALA A 115 6.82 -0.90 -28.12
N ILE A 116 5.80 -0.06 -28.33
CA ILE A 116 5.31 0.87 -27.30
C ILE A 116 4.89 0.09 -26.05
N ALA A 117 4.04 -0.94 -26.21
CA ALA A 117 3.57 -1.75 -25.10
C ALA A 117 4.71 -2.45 -24.35
N ALA A 118 5.71 -2.99 -25.08
CA ALA A 118 6.87 -3.64 -24.47
C ALA A 118 7.73 -2.66 -23.66
N LEU A 119 7.99 -1.46 -24.20
CA LEU A 119 8.73 -0.40 -23.49
C LEU A 119 7.96 0.11 -22.29
N THR A 120 6.65 0.34 -22.40
CA THR A 120 5.80 0.73 -21.29
C THR A 120 5.91 -0.28 -20.15
N ARG A 121 5.71 -1.56 -20.44
CA ARG A 121 5.81 -2.63 -19.43
C ARG A 121 7.18 -2.65 -18.77
N GLN A 122 8.26 -2.54 -19.54
CA GLN A 122 9.62 -2.52 -19.00
C GLN A 122 9.86 -1.33 -18.06
N MET A 123 9.38 -0.13 -18.40
CA MET A 123 9.54 1.05 -17.54
C MET A 123 8.69 0.94 -16.27
N GLU A 124 7.48 0.39 -16.37
CA GLU A 124 6.64 0.14 -15.20
C GLU A 124 7.24 -0.94 -14.28
N GLU A 125 7.87 -1.98 -14.83
CA GLU A 125 8.64 -2.93 -14.04
C GLU A 125 9.79 -2.25 -13.28
N PHE A 126 10.55 -1.36 -13.93
CA PHE A 126 11.61 -0.60 -13.25
C PHE A 126 11.05 0.26 -12.11
N ARG A 127 9.93 0.94 -12.34
CA ARG A 127 9.26 1.74 -11.30
C ARG A 127 8.80 0.88 -10.13
N THR A 128 8.20 -0.26 -10.40
CA THR A 128 7.69 -1.19 -9.37
C THR A 128 8.79 -1.70 -8.45
N VAL A 129 9.99 -1.95 -8.98
CA VAL A 129 11.14 -2.40 -8.17
C VAL A 129 12.00 -1.24 -7.66
N GLY A 130 11.60 0.02 -7.89
CA GLY A 130 12.29 1.20 -7.40
C GLY A 130 13.57 1.59 -8.15
N ILE A 131 13.71 1.14 -9.42
CA ILE A 131 14.83 1.54 -10.28
C ILE A 131 14.49 2.90 -10.90
N ALA A 132 15.15 3.95 -10.43
CA ALA A 132 15.04 5.28 -11.02
C ALA A 132 15.87 5.41 -12.33
N PRO A 133 15.52 6.33 -13.26
CA PRO A 133 16.28 6.53 -14.49
C PRO A 133 17.78 6.72 -14.25
N GLN A 134 18.17 7.48 -13.22
CA GLN A 134 19.56 7.75 -12.86
C GLN A 134 20.35 6.48 -12.52
N MET A 135 19.70 5.45 -11.99
CA MET A 135 20.34 4.17 -11.67
C MET A 135 20.78 3.43 -12.94
N LEU A 136 20.05 3.56 -14.06
CA LEU A 136 20.46 3.02 -15.36
C LEU A 136 21.73 3.73 -15.88
N ARG A 137 21.82 5.05 -15.69
CA ARG A 137 22.99 5.84 -16.04
C ARG A 137 24.24 5.43 -15.23
N GLU A 138 24.07 5.15 -13.94
CA GLU A 138 25.15 4.66 -13.07
C GLU A 138 25.59 3.23 -13.47
N ALA A 139 24.62 2.36 -13.76
CA ALA A 139 24.90 0.99 -14.21
C ALA A 139 25.74 0.96 -15.49
N LYS A 140 25.46 1.87 -16.44
CA LYS A 140 26.22 2.01 -17.68
C LYS A 140 27.72 2.25 -17.46
N LYS A 141 28.10 3.02 -16.44
CA LYS A 141 29.55 3.30 -16.15
C LYS A 141 30.36 2.04 -15.91
N ARG A 142 29.70 0.92 -15.60
CA ARG A 142 30.33 -0.38 -15.31
C ARG A 142 30.33 -1.33 -16.52
N ILE A 143 29.77 -0.91 -17.65
CA ILE A 143 29.63 -1.73 -18.86
C ILE A 143 30.65 -1.27 -19.89
N PRO A 144 31.34 -2.20 -20.59
CA PRO A 144 32.23 -1.84 -21.70
C PRO A 144 31.48 -1.02 -22.77
N GLN A 145 32.19 -0.07 -23.40
CA GLN A 145 31.61 0.75 -24.48
C GLN A 145 31.48 -0.12 -25.75
N ASP A 146 30.31 -0.71 -25.90
CA ASP A 146 29.90 -1.50 -27.06
C ASP A 146 28.46 -1.16 -27.48
N SER A 147 27.93 -1.93 -28.37
CA SER A 147 26.55 -1.78 -28.84
C SER A 147 25.48 -1.90 -27.74
N PHE A 148 25.83 -2.51 -26.60
CA PHE A 148 24.95 -2.60 -25.43
C PHE A 148 24.95 -1.30 -24.64
N ALA A 149 26.07 -0.59 -24.55
CA ALA A 149 26.15 0.73 -23.91
C ALA A 149 25.27 1.76 -24.62
N GLU A 150 25.29 1.78 -25.97
CA GLU A 150 24.40 2.64 -26.77
C GLU A 150 22.91 2.33 -26.52
N LYS A 151 22.57 1.04 -26.47
CA LYS A 151 21.20 0.62 -26.15
C LYS A 151 20.76 1.12 -24.76
N MET A 152 21.65 1.08 -23.78
CA MET A 152 21.37 1.56 -22.42
C MET A 152 21.18 3.09 -22.39
N ASP A 153 21.91 3.86 -23.21
CA ASP A 153 21.71 5.31 -23.32
C ASP A 153 20.35 5.66 -23.85
N GLU A 154 19.92 4.98 -24.91
CA GLU A 154 18.61 5.22 -25.49
C GLU A 154 17.48 4.80 -24.52
N LEU A 155 17.64 3.66 -23.82
CA LEU A 155 16.70 3.23 -22.78
C LEU A 155 16.62 4.22 -21.61
N PHE A 156 17.78 4.75 -21.16
CA PHE A 156 17.82 5.80 -20.16
C PHE A 156 17.03 7.03 -20.63
N SER A 157 17.30 7.52 -21.85
CA SER A 157 16.62 8.71 -22.40
C SER A 157 15.12 8.49 -22.53
N ILE A 158 14.70 7.30 -22.97
CA ILE A 158 13.27 6.93 -23.06
C ILE A 158 12.65 6.93 -21.66
N TYR A 159 13.31 6.30 -20.68
CA TYR A 159 12.77 6.21 -19.33
C TYR A 159 12.70 7.58 -18.65
N GLU A 160 13.75 8.40 -18.74
CA GLU A 160 13.78 9.75 -18.19
C GLU A 160 12.68 10.63 -18.80
N THR A 161 12.52 10.60 -20.13
CA THR A 161 11.45 11.37 -20.81
C THR A 161 10.07 10.89 -20.44
N TYR A 162 9.87 9.56 -20.40
CA TYR A 162 8.61 8.94 -19.97
C TYR A 162 8.24 9.32 -18.54
N ASP A 163 9.18 9.24 -17.60
CA ASP A 163 8.97 9.56 -16.19
C ASP A 163 8.65 11.05 -15.99
N ASN A 164 9.35 11.94 -16.67
CA ASN A 164 9.08 13.38 -16.67
C ASN A 164 7.70 13.73 -17.26
N LEU A 165 7.29 13.07 -18.35
CA LEU A 165 5.97 13.25 -18.93
C LEU A 165 4.86 12.73 -18.03
N LEU A 166 5.05 11.59 -17.38
CA LEU A 166 4.12 11.10 -16.38
C LEU A 166 3.99 12.07 -15.22
N ALA A 167 5.11 12.54 -14.67
CA ALA A 167 5.13 13.49 -13.57
C ALA A 167 4.43 14.82 -13.94
N SER A 168 4.63 15.32 -15.16
CA SER A 168 3.99 16.56 -15.62
C SER A 168 2.50 16.40 -15.92
N SER A 169 2.08 15.26 -16.46
CA SER A 169 0.70 15.01 -16.88
C SER A 169 -0.20 14.54 -15.74
N PHE A 170 0.32 13.68 -14.88
CA PHE A 170 -0.42 13.09 -13.76
C PHE A 170 0.09 13.55 -12.38
N GLY A 171 1.12 14.40 -12.36
CA GLY A 171 1.89 14.79 -11.20
C GLY A 171 2.86 13.68 -10.79
N GLU A 172 3.83 14.00 -9.92
CA GLU A 172 4.60 12.95 -9.26
C GLU A 172 3.59 11.94 -8.70
N GLN A 173 3.73 10.67 -9.05
CA GLN A 173 3.08 9.60 -8.33
C GLN A 173 3.71 9.57 -6.92
N LYS A 174 3.40 10.57 -6.12
CA LYS A 174 3.53 10.40 -4.68
C LYS A 174 2.67 9.21 -4.37
N ASP A 175 3.29 8.21 -3.78
CA ASP A 175 2.64 7.06 -3.23
C ASP A 175 1.31 7.52 -2.60
N GLN A 176 0.18 7.00 -3.07
CA GLN A 176 -1.15 7.39 -2.57
C GLN A 176 -1.20 7.33 -1.06
N LEU A 177 -0.47 6.37 -0.47
CA LEU A 177 -0.29 6.22 0.96
C LEU A 177 0.43 7.43 1.58
N ALA A 178 1.54 7.88 0.98
CA ALA A 178 2.29 9.03 1.48
C ALA A 178 1.45 10.31 1.40
N TYR A 179 0.68 10.48 0.31
CA TYR A 179 -0.20 11.64 0.17
C TYR A 179 -1.40 11.59 1.12
N ALA A 180 -2.02 10.41 1.30
CA ALA A 180 -3.07 10.22 2.29
C ALA A 180 -2.57 10.48 3.71
N LEU A 181 -1.35 10.04 4.02
CA LEU A 181 -0.68 10.29 5.30
C LEU A 181 -0.46 11.79 5.54
N GLU A 182 0.02 12.55 4.54
CA GLU A 182 0.18 14.00 4.64
C GLU A 182 -1.15 14.70 4.99
N ARG A 183 -2.26 14.22 4.39
CA ARG A 183 -3.60 14.75 4.66
C ARG A 183 -4.14 14.33 6.02
N LEU A 184 -3.85 13.12 6.46
CA LEU A 184 -4.33 12.59 7.74
C LEU A 184 -3.61 13.24 8.94
N LYS A 185 -2.32 13.61 8.79
CA LYS A 185 -1.55 14.26 9.85
C LYS A 185 -2.21 15.53 10.33
N GLY A 186 -2.41 15.60 11.64
CA GLY A 186 -3.09 16.72 12.30
C GLY A 186 -4.62 16.71 12.17
N ASN A 187 -5.20 15.74 11.49
CA ASN A 187 -6.64 15.55 11.35
C ASN A 187 -7.11 14.30 12.08
N ALA A 188 -8.18 14.41 12.84
CA ALA A 188 -8.67 13.33 13.70
C ALA A 188 -9.97 12.71 13.17
N ILE A 189 -10.08 12.49 11.85
CA ILE A 189 -11.29 11.93 11.23
C ILE A 189 -11.65 10.53 11.75
N PHE A 190 -10.66 9.78 12.24
CA PHE A 190 -10.85 8.44 12.82
C PHE A 190 -10.90 8.42 14.36
N ARG A 191 -11.03 9.58 15.02
CA ARG A 191 -11.00 9.68 16.50
C ARG A 191 -12.06 8.83 17.20
N GLU A 192 -13.24 8.72 16.59
CA GLU A 192 -14.37 7.96 17.14
C GLU A 192 -14.35 6.49 16.71
N TYR A 193 -13.40 6.09 15.87
CA TYR A 193 -13.38 4.75 15.32
C TYR A 193 -12.62 3.75 16.20
N ALA A 194 -13.20 2.57 16.38
CA ALA A 194 -12.44 1.38 16.73
C ALA A 194 -11.92 0.74 15.43
N VAL A 195 -10.60 0.66 15.28
CA VAL A 195 -9.95 0.13 14.08
C VAL A 195 -9.55 -1.32 14.33
N PHE A 196 -9.92 -2.22 13.43
CA PHE A 196 -9.49 -3.61 13.43
C PHE A 196 -8.72 -3.89 12.13
N VAL A 197 -7.53 -4.46 12.27
CA VAL A 197 -6.63 -4.79 11.16
C VAL A 197 -6.49 -6.30 11.12
N ASP A 198 -7.02 -6.94 10.09
CA ASP A 198 -7.11 -8.40 10.01
C ASP A 198 -6.59 -8.96 8.67
N SER A 199 -6.14 -10.22 8.71
CA SER A 199 -5.72 -11.01 7.54
C SER A 199 -4.47 -10.52 6.80
N PHE A 200 -3.68 -9.63 7.38
CA PHE A 200 -2.39 -9.21 6.84
C PHE A 200 -1.27 -10.15 7.28
N LYS A 201 -0.32 -10.41 6.37
CA LYS A 201 0.91 -11.14 6.67
C LYS A 201 2.06 -10.20 7.05
N GLY A 202 1.98 -8.95 6.65
CA GLY A 202 2.96 -7.89 6.88
C GLY A 202 2.49 -6.61 6.20
N PHE A 203 3.26 -5.54 6.34
CA PHE A 203 2.93 -4.22 5.80
C PHE A 203 4.13 -3.63 5.06
N MET A 204 3.86 -2.82 4.05
CA MET A 204 4.84 -1.97 3.39
C MET A 204 5.18 -0.74 4.25
N ALA A 205 6.25 -0.03 3.93
CA ALA A 205 6.69 1.13 4.71
C ALA A 205 5.58 2.19 4.86
N GLY A 206 4.94 2.59 3.75
CA GLY A 206 3.86 3.57 3.78
C GLY A 206 2.60 3.08 4.52
N GLU A 207 2.33 1.77 4.52
CA GLU A 207 1.24 1.19 5.31
C GLU A 207 1.53 1.26 6.82
N PHE A 208 2.78 1.01 7.24
CA PHE A 208 3.19 1.20 8.63
C PHE A 208 3.02 2.65 9.09
N ASP A 209 3.39 3.62 8.23
CA ASP A 209 3.27 5.03 8.54
C ASP A 209 1.81 5.46 8.72
N LEU A 210 0.91 4.92 7.87
CA LEU A 210 -0.53 5.17 7.99
C LEU A 210 -1.12 4.50 9.24
N LEU A 211 -0.69 3.28 9.56
CA LEU A 211 -1.07 2.59 10.79
C LEU A 211 -0.57 3.33 12.03
N GLU A 212 0.65 3.90 12.00
CA GLU A 212 1.16 4.75 13.10
C GLU A 212 0.22 5.92 13.35
N GLU A 213 -0.26 6.60 12.29
CA GLU A 213 -1.17 7.73 12.44
C GLU A 213 -2.56 7.29 12.95
N LEU A 214 -3.07 6.15 12.48
CA LEU A 214 -4.30 5.57 13.03
C LEU A 214 -4.16 5.21 14.52
N MET A 215 -3.03 4.63 14.93
CA MET A 215 -2.77 4.34 16.35
C MET A 215 -2.76 5.59 17.23
N LYS A 216 -2.31 6.75 16.71
CA LYS A 216 -2.31 8.04 17.42
C LYS A 216 -3.70 8.63 17.55
N THR A 217 -4.52 8.50 16.51
CA THR A 217 -5.75 9.28 16.37
C THR A 217 -7.03 8.49 16.68
N ALA A 218 -7.07 7.19 16.38
CA ALA A 218 -8.24 6.35 16.62
C ALA A 218 -8.47 6.04 18.11
N SER A 219 -9.70 5.72 18.47
CA SER A 219 -10.05 5.34 19.86
C SER A 219 -9.32 4.07 20.30
N SER A 220 -9.21 3.09 19.42
CA SER A 220 -8.43 1.88 19.61
C SER A 220 -8.01 1.29 18.26
N VAL A 221 -6.89 0.54 18.26
CA VAL A 221 -6.47 -0.24 17.09
C VAL A 221 -6.19 -1.66 17.55
N THR A 222 -6.89 -2.63 16.95
CA THR A 222 -6.74 -4.06 17.24
C THR A 222 -6.12 -4.75 16.03
N PHE A 223 -4.97 -5.40 16.22
CA PHE A 223 -4.31 -6.18 15.19
C PHE A 223 -4.56 -7.67 15.38
N SER A 224 -4.98 -8.34 14.32
CA SER A 224 -5.05 -9.80 14.26
C SER A 224 -3.85 -10.34 13.48
N LEU A 225 -3.04 -11.18 14.12
CA LEU A 225 -1.83 -11.73 13.51
C LEU A 225 -1.80 -13.26 13.60
N CYS A 226 -1.29 -13.88 12.54
CA CYS A 226 -1.08 -15.33 12.49
C CYS A 226 0.24 -15.69 13.19
N THR A 227 0.18 -15.82 14.51
CA THR A 227 1.27 -16.29 15.38
C THR A 227 0.68 -16.67 16.74
N ASP A 228 1.35 -17.54 17.44
CA ASP A 228 1.05 -17.91 18.82
C ASP A 228 1.80 -17.04 19.84
N ASN A 229 2.79 -16.27 19.38
CA ASN A 229 3.62 -15.41 20.20
C ASN A 229 3.96 -14.10 19.46
N LEU A 230 4.11 -13.01 20.21
CA LEU A 230 4.56 -11.71 19.67
C LEU A 230 6.07 -11.63 19.46
N PHE A 231 6.83 -12.51 20.10
CA PHE A 231 8.29 -12.50 20.06
C PHE A 231 8.82 -13.69 19.26
N ASP A 232 9.76 -13.43 18.35
CA ASP A 232 10.44 -14.49 17.64
C ASP A 232 11.39 -15.24 18.59
N GLN A 233 11.09 -16.51 18.86
CA GLN A 233 11.92 -17.41 19.69
C GLN A 233 12.75 -18.37 18.83
N SER A 234 12.66 -18.27 17.49
CA SER A 234 13.24 -19.24 16.54
C SER A 234 14.53 -18.75 15.89
N GLU A 235 15.16 -17.69 16.42
CA GLU A 235 16.38 -17.08 15.86
C GLU A 235 16.28 -16.74 14.36
N GLY A 236 15.07 -16.44 13.89
CA GLY A 236 14.80 -16.03 12.52
C GLY A 236 14.44 -17.14 11.53
N TYR A 237 14.30 -18.40 11.97
CA TYR A 237 13.97 -19.54 11.11
C TYR A 237 12.55 -20.09 11.29
N GLY A 238 11.73 -19.49 12.13
CA GLY A 238 10.37 -19.95 12.43
C GLY A 238 9.33 -19.57 11.39
N LEU A 239 8.26 -20.35 11.31
CA LEU A 239 7.12 -20.12 10.42
C LEU A 239 6.47 -18.74 10.65
N PHE A 240 6.46 -18.25 11.87
CA PHE A 240 5.81 -17.01 12.28
C PHE A 240 6.73 -15.79 12.33
N VAL A 241 7.99 -15.93 11.94
CA VAL A 241 8.98 -14.83 11.93
C VAL A 241 8.47 -13.56 11.24
N PRO A 242 7.83 -13.61 10.06
CA PRO A 242 7.29 -12.40 9.43
C PRO A 242 6.23 -11.70 10.29
N SER A 243 5.32 -12.48 10.91
CA SER A 243 4.28 -11.94 11.80
C SER A 243 4.88 -11.35 13.08
N CYS A 244 5.88 -12.00 13.67
CA CYS A 244 6.59 -11.49 14.86
C CYS A 244 7.36 -10.21 14.55
N ARG A 245 8.03 -10.12 13.39
CA ARG A 245 8.70 -8.89 12.95
C ARG A 245 7.70 -7.75 12.75
N THR A 246 6.55 -8.05 12.15
CA THR A 246 5.46 -7.08 11.99
C THR A 246 4.96 -6.59 13.35
N ALA A 247 4.71 -7.51 14.28
CA ALA A 247 4.30 -7.17 15.65
C ALA A 247 5.35 -6.32 16.37
N ALA A 248 6.63 -6.70 16.30
CA ALA A 248 7.73 -5.96 16.91
C ALA A 248 7.79 -4.51 16.41
N ARG A 249 7.67 -4.30 15.10
CA ARG A 249 7.66 -2.96 14.50
C ARG A 249 6.46 -2.13 14.95
N LEU A 250 5.25 -2.70 14.97
CA LEU A 250 4.04 -2.01 15.45
C LEU A 250 4.14 -1.68 16.96
N MET A 251 4.71 -2.57 17.76
CA MET A 251 4.96 -2.32 19.19
C MET A 251 5.98 -1.20 19.40
N GLU A 252 7.02 -1.15 18.58
CA GLU A 252 8.01 -0.06 18.59
C GLU A 252 7.35 1.29 18.26
N LEU A 253 6.49 1.34 17.25
CA LEU A 253 5.72 2.53 16.88
C LEU A 253 4.78 2.97 18.00
N ALA A 254 4.08 2.01 18.63
CA ALA A 254 3.21 2.30 19.77
C ALA A 254 4.01 2.90 20.94
N ARG A 255 5.15 2.28 21.30
CA ARG A 255 6.04 2.75 22.37
C ARG A 255 6.61 4.14 22.10
N LYS A 256 7.10 4.38 20.86
CA LYS A 256 7.64 5.68 20.42
C LYS A 256 6.62 6.80 20.59
N ASN A 257 5.34 6.51 20.42
CA ASN A 257 4.26 7.47 20.51
C ASN A 257 3.54 7.46 21.88
N GLY A 258 4.04 6.74 22.88
CA GLY A 258 3.43 6.66 24.19
C GLY A 258 2.04 6.00 24.23
N ILE A 259 1.73 5.15 23.25
CA ILE A 259 0.41 4.53 23.10
C ILE A 259 0.37 3.25 23.95
N PRO A 260 -0.61 3.12 24.87
CA PRO A 260 -0.71 1.92 25.72
C PRO A 260 -1.04 0.68 24.89
N VAL A 261 -0.33 -0.41 25.18
CA VAL A 261 -0.52 -1.73 24.56
C VAL A 261 -1.12 -2.68 25.59
N GLN A 262 -2.20 -3.35 25.24
CA GLN A 262 -2.86 -4.34 26.09
C GLN A 262 -2.24 -5.73 25.94
N THR A 263 -2.45 -6.56 26.95
CA THR A 263 -2.11 -7.99 26.89
C THR A 263 -2.81 -8.67 25.72
N PRO A 264 -2.10 -9.47 24.92
CA PRO A 264 -2.69 -10.17 23.77
C PRO A 264 -3.78 -11.15 24.18
N VAL A 265 -4.82 -11.28 23.34
CA VAL A 265 -5.76 -12.40 23.37
C VAL A 265 -5.18 -13.50 22.49
N ILE A 266 -4.95 -14.67 23.02
CA ILE A 266 -4.42 -15.84 22.29
C ILE A 266 -5.58 -16.83 22.11
N LEU A 267 -5.77 -17.31 20.86
CA LEU A 267 -6.83 -18.23 20.44
C LEU A 267 -6.28 -19.63 20.10
#